data_e2380ca03559676ca3493c019edc013c
#
_entry.id   e2380ca03559676ca3493c019edc013c
#
_cell.length_a   1.000
_cell.length_b   1.000
_cell.length_c   1.000
_cell.angle_alpha   90.00
_cell.angle_beta   90.00
_cell.angle_gamma   90.00
#
_symmetry.space_group_name_H-M   'P 1'
#
loop_
_entity.id
_entity.type
_entity.pdbx_description
1 polymer ?
#
loop_
_entity_poly.entity_id
_entity_poly.type
_entity_poly.pdbx_seq_one_letter_code
_entity_poly.pdbx_strand_id
1 'polypeptide(L)'
;MQEHHKSIPGSDPQLPIDEFICHASEHVEQMLKAGVPRCEILTRLARAGEVLAGPDASVSILVLDDDGLLRNGASPNLPSDYLNAIDRLKPDAKVGTCAAAAATGSVVMTPDFFADDKWSELRHLPSSLGYVGAWSMPILSPGGPVLGTFGTYFRARRTPTTAEKKGVELLAAAAALVLTKAELCGDGCRP
;
A
#
# COMPACT_ATOMS: atom_id res chain seq x y z
N MET A 1 -30.14 26.13 -34.23
CA MET A 1 -28.92 25.26 -34.18
C MET A 1 -28.48 25.21 -32.74
N GLN A 2 -28.89 24.15 -32.01
CA GLN A 2 -28.45 23.92 -30.64
C GLN A 2 -27.36 22.86 -30.71
N GLU A 3 -26.13 23.24 -30.36
CA GLU A 3 -25.01 22.30 -30.21
C GLU A 3 -25.18 21.50 -28.93
N HIS A 4 -25.40 20.20 -29.08
CA HIS A 4 -25.38 19.25 -27.99
C HIS A 4 -23.93 19.08 -27.50
N HIS A 5 -23.61 19.68 -26.37
CA HIS A 5 -22.38 19.42 -25.65
C HIS A 5 -22.45 17.99 -25.09
N LYS A 6 -21.68 17.11 -25.72
CA LYS A 6 -21.54 15.69 -25.34
C LYS A 6 -20.66 15.63 -24.11
N SER A 7 -21.27 15.47 -22.92
CA SER A 7 -20.55 15.26 -21.67
C SER A 7 -19.72 13.98 -21.75
N ILE A 8 -18.43 14.11 -21.47
CA ILE A 8 -17.50 12.99 -21.37
C ILE A 8 -17.83 12.25 -20.07
N PRO A 9 -18.16 10.94 -20.08
CA PRO A 9 -18.35 10.18 -18.85
C PRO A 9 -16.97 9.83 -18.28
N GLY A 10 -16.57 10.43 -17.16
CA GLY A 10 -15.28 10.13 -16.55
C GLY A 10 -14.81 11.02 -15.40
N SER A 11 -15.71 11.72 -14.73
CA SER A 11 -15.44 12.34 -13.42
C SER A 11 -16.49 11.86 -12.44
N ASP A 12 -16.25 10.68 -11.84
CA ASP A 12 -16.95 10.29 -10.61
C ASP A 12 -16.72 11.40 -9.57
N PRO A 13 -17.77 11.91 -8.93
CA PRO A 13 -17.60 12.82 -7.80
C PRO A 13 -16.75 12.06 -6.77
N GLN A 14 -15.60 12.66 -6.40
CA GLN A 14 -14.64 12.07 -5.48
C GLN A 14 -15.37 11.81 -4.16
N LEU A 15 -15.70 10.53 -3.90
CA LEU A 15 -16.35 10.11 -2.65
C LEU A 15 -15.54 10.61 -1.46
N PRO A 16 -16.19 11.03 -0.37
CA PRO A 16 -15.48 11.32 0.87
C PRO A 16 -14.57 10.16 1.24
N ILE A 17 -13.34 10.45 1.66
CA ILE A 17 -12.31 9.41 1.88
C ILE A 17 -12.77 8.37 2.90
N ASP A 18 -13.48 8.77 3.93
CA ASP A 18 -14.01 7.86 4.95
C ASP A 18 -15.02 6.87 4.36
N GLU A 19 -15.88 7.34 3.45
CA GLU A 19 -16.82 6.50 2.72
C GLU A 19 -16.09 5.55 1.78
N PHE A 20 -15.07 6.03 1.05
CA PHE A 20 -14.22 5.18 0.23
C PHE A 20 -13.55 4.08 1.04
N ILE A 21 -12.99 4.40 2.23
CA ILE A 21 -12.32 3.41 3.08
C ILE A 21 -13.31 2.38 3.62
N CYS A 22 -14.47 2.81 4.10
CA CYS A 22 -15.50 1.90 4.61
C CYS A 22 -16.01 0.91 3.55
N HIS A 23 -16.07 1.34 2.29
CA HIS A 23 -16.54 0.53 1.17
C HIS A 23 -15.43 0.14 0.17
N ALA A 24 -14.17 0.16 0.62
CA ALA A 24 -13.00 -0.04 -0.25
C ALA A 24 -13.08 -1.35 -1.08
N SER A 25 -13.55 -2.44 -0.49
CA SER A 25 -13.69 -3.72 -1.19
C SER A 25 -14.74 -3.66 -2.29
N GLU A 26 -15.87 -3.02 -2.05
CA GLU A 26 -16.97 -2.85 -3.03
C GLU A 26 -16.51 -1.97 -4.20
N HIS A 27 -15.80 -0.87 -3.90
CA HIS A 27 -15.24 0.03 -4.92
C HIS A 27 -14.17 -0.69 -5.76
N VAL A 28 -13.29 -1.47 -5.13
CA VAL A 28 -12.29 -2.28 -5.84
C VAL A 28 -12.99 -3.29 -6.76
N GLU A 29 -14.04 -3.97 -6.31
CA GLU A 29 -14.77 -4.89 -7.18
C GLU A 29 -15.40 -4.20 -8.40
N GLN A 30 -15.96 -3.00 -8.21
CA GLN A 30 -16.51 -2.19 -9.31
C GLN A 30 -15.42 -1.78 -10.30
N MET A 31 -14.26 -1.29 -9.79
CA MET A 31 -13.12 -0.92 -10.63
C MET A 31 -12.58 -2.11 -11.42
N LEU A 32 -12.45 -3.29 -10.79
CA LEU A 32 -12.03 -4.52 -11.47
C LEU A 32 -13.02 -4.94 -12.57
N LYS A 33 -14.33 -4.86 -12.30
CA LYS A 33 -15.38 -5.11 -13.31
C LYS A 33 -15.35 -4.12 -14.47
N ALA A 34 -14.97 -2.86 -14.19
CA ALA A 34 -14.81 -1.82 -15.19
C ALA A 34 -13.49 -1.90 -15.97
N GLY A 35 -12.61 -2.86 -15.66
CA GLY A 35 -11.33 -3.04 -16.33
C GLY A 35 -10.26 -2.01 -15.95
N VAL A 36 -10.39 -1.35 -14.79
CA VAL A 36 -9.37 -0.41 -14.29
C VAL A 36 -8.07 -1.17 -14.02
N PRO A 37 -6.92 -0.67 -14.51
CA PRO A 37 -5.62 -1.33 -14.30
C PRO A 37 -5.30 -1.53 -12.82
N ARG A 38 -4.70 -2.68 -12.49
CA ARG A 38 -4.31 -3.05 -11.12
C ARG A 38 -3.46 -1.98 -10.44
N CYS A 39 -2.46 -1.44 -11.12
CA CYS A 39 -1.58 -0.39 -10.60
C CYS A 39 -2.34 0.89 -10.23
N GLU A 40 -3.37 1.25 -10.99
CA GLU A 40 -4.22 2.39 -10.70
C GLU A 40 -5.07 2.13 -9.45
N ILE A 41 -5.66 0.93 -9.32
CA ILE A 41 -6.44 0.56 -8.13
C ILE A 41 -5.55 0.59 -6.88
N LEU A 42 -4.37 -0.06 -6.92
CA LEU A 42 -3.43 -0.04 -5.79
C LEU A 42 -2.97 1.38 -5.45
N THR A 43 -2.75 2.24 -6.46
CA THR A 43 -2.40 3.65 -6.24
C THR A 43 -3.52 4.41 -5.52
N ARG A 44 -4.77 4.18 -5.85
CA ARG A 44 -5.92 4.78 -5.16
C ARG A 44 -5.99 4.32 -3.70
N LEU A 45 -5.76 3.02 -3.43
CA LEU A 45 -5.72 2.48 -2.06
C LEU A 45 -4.55 3.07 -1.25
N ALA A 46 -3.36 3.20 -1.86
CA ALA A 46 -2.20 3.83 -1.22
C ALA A 46 -2.48 5.29 -0.86
N ARG A 47 -3.06 6.08 -1.77
CA ARG A 47 -3.45 7.47 -1.50
C ARG A 47 -4.51 7.59 -0.42
N ALA A 48 -5.48 6.69 -0.37
CA ALA A 48 -6.45 6.64 0.72
C ALA A 48 -5.77 6.42 2.08
N GLY A 49 -4.78 5.53 2.13
CA GLY A 49 -3.96 5.31 3.32
C GLY A 49 -3.14 6.54 3.73
N GLU A 50 -2.60 7.31 2.77
CA GLU A 50 -1.88 8.56 3.05
C GLU A 50 -2.80 9.63 3.63
N VAL A 51 -4.01 9.79 3.08
CA VAL A 51 -5.01 10.73 3.63
C VAL A 51 -5.39 10.34 5.05
N LEU A 52 -5.61 9.04 5.31
CA LEU A 52 -5.94 8.52 6.63
C LEU A 52 -4.81 8.76 7.64
N ALA A 53 -3.55 8.59 7.23
CA ALA A 53 -2.37 8.76 8.09
C ALA A 53 -1.94 10.22 8.28
N GLY A 54 -2.47 11.13 7.44
CA GLY A 54 -2.20 12.56 7.48
C GLY A 54 -1.08 13.03 6.56
N PRO A 55 -0.88 14.37 6.45
CA PRO A 55 -0.05 14.98 5.40
C PRO A 55 1.45 14.65 5.51
N ASP A 56 1.92 14.23 6.68
CA ASP A 56 3.32 13.90 6.94
C ASP A 56 3.62 12.40 6.78
N ALA A 57 2.68 11.64 6.25
CA ALA A 57 2.84 10.21 6.02
C ALA A 57 2.97 9.89 4.53
N SER A 58 3.65 8.79 4.23
CA SER A 58 3.65 8.16 2.90
C SER A 58 3.35 6.68 3.02
N VAL A 59 2.73 6.15 1.98
CA VAL A 59 2.33 4.75 1.92
C VAL A 59 3.07 4.02 0.81
N SER A 60 3.41 2.76 1.08
CA SER A 60 3.88 1.82 0.08
C SER A 60 3.07 0.53 0.15
N ILE A 61 2.53 0.10 -0.98
CA ILE A 61 1.98 -1.24 -1.15
C ILE A 61 3.03 -2.06 -1.88
N LEU A 62 3.64 -3.00 -1.18
CA LEU A 62 4.57 -3.97 -1.76
C LEU A 62 3.85 -5.29 -1.99
N VAL A 63 4.17 -5.96 -3.08
CA VAL A 63 3.52 -7.20 -3.53
C VAL A 63 4.58 -8.29 -3.64
N LEU A 64 4.29 -9.49 -3.16
CA LEU A 64 5.13 -10.65 -3.39
C LEU A 64 5.04 -11.08 -4.85
N ASP A 65 6.19 -11.23 -5.49
CA ASP A 65 6.31 -11.83 -6.83
C ASP A 65 6.40 -13.37 -6.76
N ASP A 66 6.49 -14.00 -7.91
CA ASP A 66 6.57 -15.46 -8.02
C ASP A 66 7.85 -16.04 -7.41
N ASP A 67 8.91 -15.24 -7.26
CA ASP A 67 10.14 -15.59 -6.56
C ASP A 67 10.02 -15.44 -5.05
N GLY A 68 8.88 -14.94 -4.54
CA GLY A 68 8.63 -14.64 -3.14
C GLY A 68 9.35 -13.39 -2.64
N LEU A 69 9.65 -12.45 -3.53
CA LEU A 69 10.31 -11.18 -3.22
C LEU A 69 9.31 -10.02 -3.27
N LEU A 70 9.48 -9.05 -2.38
CA LEU A 70 8.64 -7.86 -2.35
C LEU A 70 9.02 -6.91 -3.49
N ARG A 71 8.02 -6.56 -4.30
CA ARG A 71 8.12 -5.62 -5.42
C ARG A 71 7.18 -4.44 -5.18
N ASN A 72 7.53 -3.28 -5.74
CA ASN A 72 6.63 -2.12 -5.66
C ASN A 72 5.34 -2.36 -6.43
N GLY A 73 4.20 -2.37 -5.73
CA GLY A 73 2.86 -2.38 -6.33
C GLY A 73 2.28 -0.98 -6.49
N ALA A 74 2.42 -0.13 -5.48
CA ALA A 74 2.06 1.30 -5.51
C ALA A 74 2.69 2.06 -4.34
N SER A 75 3.37 3.17 -4.65
CA SER A 75 4.00 4.04 -3.64
C SER A 75 4.01 5.48 -4.15
N PRO A 76 2.84 6.16 -4.18
CA PRO A 76 2.64 7.38 -4.96
C PRO A 76 3.54 8.56 -4.56
N ASN A 77 3.97 8.62 -3.30
CA ASN A 77 4.77 9.73 -2.75
C ASN A 77 6.18 9.32 -2.28
N LEU A 78 6.63 8.12 -2.67
CA LEU A 78 8.02 7.69 -2.43
C LEU A 78 8.84 7.83 -3.72
N PRO A 79 10.08 8.40 -3.65
CA PRO A 79 10.91 8.60 -4.84
C PRO A 79 11.43 7.29 -5.41
N SER A 80 11.69 7.28 -6.71
CA SER A 80 12.17 6.11 -7.45
C SER A 80 13.45 5.52 -6.90
N ASP A 81 14.40 6.36 -6.46
CA ASP A 81 15.67 5.89 -5.90
C ASP A 81 15.47 5.06 -4.62
N TYR A 82 14.53 5.50 -3.76
CA TYR A 82 14.14 4.73 -2.59
C TYR A 82 13.49 3.40 -2.99
N LEU A 83 12.56 3.43 -3.94
CA LEU A 83 11.87 2.23 -4.41
C LEU A 83 12.83 1.22 -5.05
N ASN A 84 13.79 1.69 -5.82
CA ASN A 84 14.84 0.85 -6.40
C ASN A 84 15.75 0.23 -5.34
N ALA A 85 16.05 0.97 -4.26
CA ALA A 85 16.90 0.48 -3.17
C ALA A 85 16.25 -0.63 -2.34
N ILE A 86 14.91 -0.66 -2.27
CA ILE A 86 14.15 -1.69 -1.54
C ILE A 86 13.51 -2.74 -2.47
N ASP A 87 13.78 -2.66 -3.79
CA ASP A 87 13.22 -3.63 -4.74
C ASP A 87 13.79 -5.04 -4.49
N ARG A 88 12.98 -6.05 -4.68
CA ARG A 88 13.31 -7.48 -4.44
C ARG A 88 13.68 -7.79 -2.98
N LEU A 89 13.15 -7.03 -2.03
CA LEU A 89 13.39 -7.28 -0.60
C LEU A 89 12.79 -8.64 -0.22
N LYS A 90 13.63 -9.50 0.34
CA LYS A 90 13.17 -10.83 0.80
C LYS A 90 12.39 -10.69 2.12
N PRO A 91 11.25 -11.39 2.29
CA PRO A 91 10.59 -11.51 3.58
C PRO A 91 11.54 -12.04 4.66
N ASP A 92 11.74 -11.25 5.71
CA ASP A 92 12.60 -11.58 6.85
C ASP A 92 12.08 -10.86 8.10
N ALA A 93 11.82 -11.60 9.18
CA ALA A 93 11.32 -11.06 10.44
C ALA A 93 12.28 -10.06 11.11
N LYS A 94 13.55 -10.01 10.69
CA LYS A 94 14.60 -9.15 11.24
C LYS A 94 14.92 -7.94 10.36
N VAL A 95 14.19 -7.71 9.26
CA VAL A 95 14.50 -6.66 8.28
C VAL A 95 13.31 -5.73 8.08
N GLY A 96 13.43 -4.49 8.52
CA GLY A 96 12.41 -3.44 8.31
C GLY A 96 11.00 -3.85 8.76
N THR A 97 10.00 -3.05 8.44
CA THR A 97 8.59 -3.38 8.80
C THR A 97 7.90 -4.20 7.70
N CYS A 98 8.09 -3.88 6.41
CA CYS A 98 7.43 -4.58 5.32
C CYS A 98 7.91 -6.02 5.18
N ALA A 99 9.23 -6.26 5.16
CA ALA A 99 9.76 -7.62 5.06
C ALA A 99 9.41 -8.45 6.31
N ALA A 100 9.43 -7.84 7.50
CA ALA A 100 9.01 -8.52 8.72
C ALA A 100 7.50 -8.85 8.74
N ALA A 101 6.64 -7.94 8.26
CA ALA A 101 5.20 -8.22 8.14
C ALA A 101 4.92 -9.30 7.10
N ALA A 102 5.66 -9.30 5.97
CA ALA A 102 5.52 -10.35 4.95
C ALA A 102 5.97 -11.73 5.48
N ALA A 103 7.06 -11.78 6.26
CA ALA A 103 7.58 -13.03 6.82
C ALA A 103 6.70 -13.61 7.93
N THR A 104 6.08 -12.75 8.74
CA THR A 104 5.36 -13.19 9.95
C THR A 104 3.84 -13.26 9.76
N GLY A 105 3.30 -12.65 8.69
CA GLY A 105 1.85 -12.49 8.50
C GLY A 105 1.18 -11.65 9.60
N SER A 106 1.93 -10.82 10.29
CA SER A 106 1.48 -10.02 11.43
C SER A 106 1.82 -8.55 11.25
N VAL A 107 1.07 -7.66 11.91
CA VAL A 107 1.37 -6.23 11.94
C VAL A 107 2.71 -5.99 12.63
N VAL A 108 3.59 -5.24 11.98
CA VAL A 108 4.90 -4.87 12.53
C VAL A 108 4.99 -3.35 12.66
N MET A 109 5.47 -2.85 13.80
CA MET A 109 5.59 -1.43 14.10
C MET A 109 7.01 -1.09 14.53
N THR A 110 7.54 0.01 14.02
CA THR A 110 8.81 0.62 14.40
C THR A 110 8.58 2.12 14.54
N PRO A 111 8.27 2.63 15.75
CA PRO A 111 8.06 4.07 15.97
C PRO A 111 9.31 4.92 15.77
N ASP A 112 10.49 4.32 15.90
CA ASP A 112 11.80 4.96 15.73
C ASP A 112 12.78 3.97 15.08
N PHE A 113 13.24 4.28 13.86
CA PHE A 113 14.19 3.44 13.12
C PHE A 113 15.55 3.26 13.83
N PHE A 114 15.95 4.23 14.65
CA PHE A 114 17.22 4.17 15.37
C PHE A 114 17.15 3.34 16.67
N ALA A 115 15.94 3.08 17.16
CA ALA A 115 15.70 2.26 18.35
C ALA A 115 15.34 0.80 18.02
N ASP A 116 15.35 0.41 16.74
CA ASP A 116 14.93 -0.92 16.29
C ASP A 116 15.98 -1.55 15.37
N ASP A 117 16.59 -2.62 15.82
CA ASP A 117 17.66 -3.33 15.10
C ASP A 117 17.22 -3.87 13.73
N LYS A 118 15.93 -4.12 13.51
CA LYS A 118 15.41 -4.49 12.19
C LYS A 118 15.70 -3.46 11.10
N TRP A 119 16.00 -2.23 11.50
CA TRP A 119 16.33 -1.13 10.59
C TRP A 119 17.81 -0.81 10.49
N SER A 120 18.68 -1.54 11.21
CA SER A 120 20.12 -1.24 11.29
C SER A 120 20.78 -1.03 9.91
N GLU A 121 20.44 -1.84 8.93
CA GLU A 121 21.01 -1.77 7.58
C GLU A 121 20.22 -0.82 6.65
N LEU A 122 18.89 -0.66 6.85
CA LEU A 122 18.01 0.06 5.92
C LEU A 122 17.62 1.46 6.38
N ARG A 123 17.80 1.81 7.67
CA ARG A 123 17.30 3.08 8.25
C ARG A 123 17.81 4.33 7.54
N HIS A 124 18.99 4.29 6.93
CA HIS A 124 19.54 5.41 6.19
C HIS A 124 18.68 5.80 4.98
N LEU A 125 17.98 4.85 4.38
CA LEU A 125 17.12 5.08 3.22
C LEU A 125 15.89 5.96 3.58
N PRO A 126 14.97 5.54 4.48
CA PRO A 126 13.83 6.37 4.82
C PRO A 126 14.22 7.63 5.62
N SER A 127 15.29 7.58 6.42
CA SER A 127 15.74 8.76 7.17
C SER A 127 16.25 9.89 6.27
N SER A 128 16.86 9.58 5.13
CA SER A 128 17.27 10.58 4.13
C SER A 128 16.07 11.34 3.55
N LEU A 129 14.87 10.74 3.58
CA LEU A 129 13.62 11.34 3.17
C LEU A 129 12.86 12.03 4.32
N GLY A 130 13.47 12.05 5.52
CA GLY A 130 12.89 12.66 6.72
C GLY A 130 11.88 11.79 7.46
N TYR A 131 11.76 10.49 7.12
CA TYR A 131 10.96 9.56 7.91
C TYR A 131 11.74 9.08 9.12
N VAL A 132 11.04 8.87 10.25
CA VAL A 132 11.63 8.44 11.52
C VAL A 132 11.08 7.12 12.03
N GLY A 133 9.91 6.72 11.56
CA GLY A 133 9.26 5.47 11.93
C GLY A 133 8.33 4.96 10.84
N ALA A 134 7.93 3.70 10.95
CA ALA A 134 7.00 3.06 10.03
C ALA A 134 6.20 1.95 10.73
N TRP A 135 5.14 1.52 10.10
CA TRP A 135 4.46 0.28 10.42
C TRP A 135 3.94 -0.38 9.15
N SER A 136 3.74 -1.68 9.19
CA SER A 136 3.27 -2.45 8.04
C SER A 136 2.19 -3.44 8.45
N MET A 137 1.11 -3.46 7.68
CA MET A 137 0.03 -4.44 7.74
C MET A 137 0.26 -5.48 6.64
N PRO A 138 0.23 -6.78 6.92
CA PRO A 138 0.27 -7.79 5.87
C PRO A 138 -1.03 -7.76 5.05
N ILE A 139 -0.92 -7.93 3.74
CA ILE A 139 -2.05 -8.15 2.85
C ILE A 139 -2.22 -9.66 2.72
N LEU A 140 -3.31 -10.19 3.27
CA LEU A 140 -3.55 -11.62 3.35
C LEU A 140 -4.60 -12.06 2.32
N SER A 141 -4.34 -13.17 1.64
CA SER A 141 -5.37 -13.83 0.84
C SER A 141 -6.46 -14.42 1.74
N PRO A 142 -7.67 -14.70 1.22
CA PRO A 142 -8.72 -15.39 1.98
C PRO A 142 -8.30 -16.73 2.58
N GLY A 143 -7.28 -17.39 2.01
CA GLY A 143 -6.71 -18.65 2.50
C GLY A 143 -5.60 -18.51 3.52
N GLY A 144 -5.22 -17.27 3.89
CA GLY A 144 -4.19 -16.97 4.88
C GLY A 144 -2.79 -16.65 4.35
N PRO A 145 -2.33 -17.09 3.16
CA PRO A 145 -1.04 -16.68 2.61
C PRO A 145 -0.90 -15.17 2.47
N VAL A 146 0.33 -14.67 2.72
CA VAL A 146 0.66 -13.25 2.52
C VAL A 146 0.83 -13.00 1.02
N LEU A 147 0.14 -11.97 0.50
CA LEU A 147 0.25 -11.50 -0.88
C LEU A 147 1.14 -10.27 -1.02
N GLY A 148 1.40 -9.59 0.09
CA GLY A 148 2.17 -8.36 0.12
C GLY A 148 2.03 -7.63 1.44
N THR A 149 2.38 -6.35 1.46
CA THR A 149 2.31 -5.51 2.66
C THR A 149 1.83 -4.11 2.34
N PHE A 150 1.09 -3.52 3.27
CA PHE A 150 0.68 -2.12 3.28
C PHE A 150 1.54 -1.39 4.32
N GLY A 151 2.56 -0.67 3.88
CA GLY A 151 3.51 0.04 4.73
C GLY A 151 3.17 1.53 4.82
N THR A 152 3.24 2.10 6.03
CA THR A 152 3.04 3.53 6.27
C THR A 152 4.26 4.09 6.99
N TYR A 153 4.83 5.17 6.46
CA TYR A 153 6.00 5.89 6.98
C TYR A 153 5.57 7.18 7.64
N PHE A 154 6.19 7.51 8.77
CA PHE A 154 5.90 8.71 9.55
C PHE A 154 7.14 9.60 9.69
N ARG A 155 6.93 10.93 9.62
CA ARG A 155 7.97 11.94 9.94
C ARG A 155 8.05 12.27 11.44
N ALA A 156 7.16 11.71 12.25
CA ALA A 156 7.15 11.86 13.70
C ALA A 156 7.25 10.48 14.37
N ARG A 157 7.89 10.41 15.56
CA ARG A 157 7.90 9.20 16.38
C ARG A 157 6.50 8.94 16.93
N ARG A 158 5.81 7.98 16.35
CA ARG A 158 4.46 7.59 16.76
C ARG A 158 4.11 6.17 16.35
N THR A 159 3.06 5.65 16.91
CA THR A 159 2.36 4.45 16.44
C THR A 159 1.06 4.86 15.73
N PRO A 160 0.50 4.01 14.87
CA PRO A 160 -0.81 4.27 14.29
C PRO A 160 -1.90 4.32 15.34
N THR A 161 -2.86 5.21 15.17
CA THR A 161 -4.08 5.26 15.98
C THR A 161 -4.96 4.03 15.71
N THR A 162 -5.98 3.82 16.54
CA THR A 162 -6.97 2.74 16.32
C THR A 162 -7.73 2.95 15.00
N ALA A 163 -8.06 4.20 14.65
CA ALA A 163 -8.74 4.53 13.40
C ALA A 163 -7.85 4.23 12.18
N GLU A 164 -6.56 4.61 12.22
CA GLU A 164 -5.60 4.30 11.17
C GLU A 164 -5.42 2.78 10.98
N LYS A 165 -5.29 2.02 12.07
CA LYS A 165 -5.20 0.55 12.01
C LYS A 165 -6.44 -0.05 11.33
N LYS A 166 -7.63 0.37 11.76
CA LYS A 166 -8.90 -0.13 11.21
C LYS A 166 -9.07 0.25 9.74
N GLY A 167 -8.77 1.48 9.38
CA GLY A 167 -8.84 1.93 7.97
C GLY A 167 -7.85 1.18 7.08
N VAL A 168 -6.59 1.01 7.51
CA VAL A 168 -5.60 0.25 6.74
C VAL A 168 -5.95 -1.25 6.67
N GLU A 169 -6.59 -1.82 7.70
CA GLU A 169 -7.12 -3.18 7.63
C GLU A 169 -8.13 -3.35 6.48
N LEU A 170 -9.06 -2.39 6.33
CA LEU A 170 -10.03 -2.38 5.23
C LEU A 170 -9.34 -2.19 3.86
N LEU A 171 -8.38 -1.27 3.78
CA LEU A 171 -7.62 -1.03 2.54
C LEU A 171 -6.75 -2.25 2.16
N ALA A 172 -6.14 -2.92 3.13
CA ALA A 172 -5.37 -4.15 2.90
C ALA A 172 -6.26 -5.30 2.43
N ALA A 173 -7.47 -5.45 3.00
CA ALA A 173 -8.45 -6.43 2.52
C ALA A 173 -8.89 -6.13 1.06
N ALA A 174 -9.11 -4.85 0.73
CA ALA A 174 -9.42 -4.43 -0.64
C ALA A 174 -8.23 -4.68 -1.60
N ALA A 175 -6.99 -4.42 -1.16
CA ALA A 175 -5.81 -4.75 -1.94
C ALA A 175 -5.68 -6.26 -2.19
N ALA A 176 -6.03 -7.11 -1.22
CA ALA A 176 -6.04 -8.56 -1.41
C ALA A 176 -6.96 -9.01 -2.55
N LEU A 177 -8.12 -8.36 -2.75
CA LEU A 177 -9.01 -8.64 -3.89
C LEU A 177 -8.32 -8.34 -5.24
N VAL A 178 -7.57 -7.22 -5.31
CA VAL A 178 -6.81 -6.86 -6.51
C VAL A 178 -5.74 -7.90 -6.80
N LEU A 179 -5.01 -8.33 -5.76
CA LEU A 179 -3.87 -9.24 -5.88
C LEU A 179 -4.32 -10.66 -6.24
N THR A 180 -5.43 -11.15 -5.66
CA THR A 180 -5.96 -12.50 -5.91
C THR A 180 -6.61 -12.63 -7.28
N LYS A 181 -7.33 -11.59 -7.75
CA LYS A 181 -8.01 -11.64 -9.06
C LYS A 181 -7.05 -11.43 -10.24
N ALA A 182 -5.90 -10.81 -10.01
CA ALA A 182 -4.91 -10.56 -11.07
C ALA A 182 -4.18 -11.83 -11.57
N GLU A 183 -4.13 -12.89 -10.77
CA GLU A 183 -3.63 -14.20 -11.21
C GLU A 183 -4.50 -14.81 -12.33
N LEU A 184 -5.72 -14.29 -12.53
CA LEU A 184 -6.67 -14.74 -13.57
C LEU A 184 -6.62 -13.90 -14.86
N CYS A 185 -5.93 -12.76 -14.86
CA CYS A 185 -5.80 -11.87 -16.02
C CYS A 185 -4.33 -11.43 -16.12
N GLY A 186 -3.63 -11.94 -17.12
CA GLY A 186 -2.20 -11.70 -17.33
C GLY A 186 -1.75 -10.24 -17.19
N ASP A 187 -0.56 -10.08 -16.63
CA ASP A 187 0.20 -8.88 -16.28
C ASP A 187 0.00 -7.65 -17.18
N GLY A 188 -0.67 -6.62 -16.64
CA GLY A 188 -0.78 -5.29 -17.24
C GLY A 188 0.11 -4.21 -16.60
N CYS A 189 0.91 -4.52 -15.57
CA CYS A 189 1.78 -3.56 -14.91
C CYS A 189 3.17 -4.18 -14.71
N ARG A 190 4.01 -4.08 -15.72
CA ARG A 190 5.47 -4.09 -15.54
C ARG A 190 5.95 -2.63 -15.50
N PRO A 191 6.90 -2.29 -14.58
CA PRO A 191 7.52 -0.97 -14.54
C PRO A 191 8.28 -0.66 -15.83
#